data_4133c178a31f82da217b426a5fac4f7f
#
_entry.id   4133c178a31f82da217b426a5fac4f7f
#
_cell.length_a   1.000
_cell.length_b   1.000
_cell.length_c   1.000
_cell.angle_alpha   90.00
_cell.angle_beta   90.00
_cell.angle_gamma   90.00
#
_symmetry.space_group_name_H-M   'P 1'
#
loop_
_entity.id
_entity.type
_entity.pdbx_description
1 polymer ?
#
loop_
_entity_poly.entity_id
_entity_poly.type
_entity_poly.pdbx_seq_one_letter_code
_entity_poly.pdbx_strand_id
1 'polypeptide(L)'
;MRALLPLLISAATLLAQTPPAAKAPTPAAPSPRLLNPALAKAKAPDLYRVKFTTTKGDFLVEVSRDSAPFGADRFYNLVRIGFFTNVSFYRVIGGVLIQFGAPPSPAVAKAWAAAPIHDDPVKSHNVAGSITFAMGGPNTRTTQLFINLQDNTQYDTMGFAPIGKVTEGLDVVKSLYSGYGDMAEMGGHGPSQTRVAADGKPYLDKDFPLLDSIKSATVIFPEPAAPAAAAKKAPAPAAPKK
;
A
#
# COMPACT_ATOMS: atom_id res chain seq x y z
N MET A 1 28.73 -83.77 -4.59
CA MET A 1 28.91 -82.55 -5.34
C MET A 1 27.57 -81.86 -5.42
N ARG A 2 27.34 -80.81 -4.60
CA ARG A 2 26.11 -80.03 -4.60
C ARG A 2 26.44 -78.62 -5.17
N ALA A 3 25.85 -78.32 -6.35
CA ALA A 3 26.00 -77.02 -7.02
C ALA A 3 25.09 -75.98 -6.35
N LEU A 4 25.65 -74.89 -5.89
CA LEU A 4 24.97 -73.71 -5.40
C LEU A 4 24.72 -72.78 -6.58
N LEU A 5 23.43 -72.45 -6.81
CA LEU A 5 22.98 -71.44 -7.81
C LEU A 5 22.92 -70.07 -7.13
N PRO A 6 23.49 -69.00 -7.66
CA PRO A 6 23.36 -67.68 -7.09
C PRO A 6 22.04 -67.06 -7.51
N LEU A 7 21.29 -66.51 -6.54
CA LEU A 7 20.04 -65.76 -6.70
C LEU A 7 20.40 -64.30 -7.04
N LEU A 8 20.13 -63.86 -8.24
CA LEU A 8 20.26 -62.47 -8.68
C LEU A 8 19.03 -61.69 -8.19
N ILE A 9 19.21 -60.79 -7.22
CA ILE A 9 18.20 -59.82 -6.80
C ILE A 9 18.35 -58.57 -7.67
N SER A 10 17.41 -58.37 -8.60
CA SER A 10 17.29 -57.09 -9.35
C SER A 10 16.61 -56.04 -8.49
N ALA A 11 17.36 -54.99 -8.08
CA ALA A 11 16.83 -53.84 -7.44
C ALA A 11 16.20 -52.88 -8.52
N ALA A 12 14.90 -52.82 -8.56
CA ALA A 12 14.18 -51.82 -9.38
C ALA A 12 14.22 -50.46 -8.68
N THR A 13 14.98 -49.49 -9.21
CA THR A 13 14.99 -48.11 -8.78
C THR A 13 13.73 -47.40 -9.26
N LEU A 14 12.81 -47.11 -8.33
CA LEU A 14 11.62 -46.31 -8.57
C LEU A 14 12.06 -44.84 -8.69
N LEU A 15 12.12 -44.29 -9.90
CA LEU A 15 12.30 -42.86 -10.16
C LEU A 15 11.01 -42.13 -9.77
N ALA A 16 11.02 -41.49 -8.60
CA ALA A 16 9.96 -40.59 -8.18
C ALA A 16 9.92 -39.37 -9.11
N GLN A 17 8.91 -39.30 -9.97
CA GLN A 17 8.64 -38.09 -10.77
C GLN A 17 8.12 -37.00 -9.85
N THR A 18 8.91 -35.94 -9.69
CA THR A 18 8.43 -34.71 -9.04
C THR A 18 7.33 -34.07 -9.91
N PRO A 19 6.14 -33.72 -9.31
CA PRO A 19 5.08 -33.06 -10.05
C PRO A 19 5.60 -31.71 -10.59
N PRO A 20 5.18 -31.28 -11.80
CA PRO A 20 5.56 -29.98 -12.32
C PRO A 20 5.06 -28.87 -11.37
N ALA A 21 5.95 -27.94 -11.01
CA ALA A 21 5.64 -26.82 -10.16
C ALA A 21 4.43 -26.05 -10.74
N ALA A 22 3.38 -25.89 -9.95
CA ALA A 22 2.20 -25.14 -10.33
C ALA A 22 2.62 -23.72 -10.70
N LYS A 23 2.31 -23.29 -11.91
CA LYS A 23 2.59 -21.95 -12.42
C LYS A 23 1.90 -20.93 -11.51
N ALA A 24 2.67 -20.02 -10.89
CA ALA A 24 2.13 -18.99 -10.04
C ALA A 24 1.00 -18.23 -10.79
N PRO A 25 -0.11 -17.89 -10.13
CA PRO A 25 -1.22 -17.20 -10.79
C PRO A 25 -0.73 -15.86 -11.35
N THR A 26 -1.01 -15.63 -12.63
CA THR A 26 -0.71 -14.34 -13.28
C THR A 26 -1.44 -13.24 -12.52
N PRO A 27 -0.76 -12.14 -12.12
CA PRO A 27 -1.41 -11.04 -11.43
C PRO A 27 -2.59 -10.51 -12.25
N ALA A 28 -3.75 -10.35 -11.60
CA ALA A 28 -4.92 -9.77 -12.26
C ALA A 28 -4.61 -8.36 -12.77
N ALA A 29 -5.16 -8.00 -13.94
CA ALA A 29 -5.00 -6.66 -14.50
C ALA A 29 -5.53 -5.60 -13.52
N PRO A 30 -4.83 -4.44 -13.39
CA PRO A 30 -5.29 -3.35 -12.52
C PRO A 30 -6.70 -2.88 -12.90
N SER A 31 -7.52 -2.52 -11.91
CA SER A 31 -8.85 -1.99 -12.19
C SER A 31 -8.77 -0.67 -12.96
N PRO A 32 -9.77 -0.34 -13.81
CA PRO A 32 -9.80 0.93 -14.55
C PRO A 32 -9.68 2.18 -13.64
N ARG A 33 -10.17 2.10 -12.39
CA ARG A 33 -10.07 3.20 -11.42
C ARG A 33 -8.62 3.46 -10.99
N LEU A 34 -7.79 2.43 -10.93
CA LEU A 34 -6.36 2.58 -10.61
C LEU A 34 -5.57 3.19 -11.78
N LEU A 35 -6.03 3.00 -13.02
CA LEU A 35 -5.37 3.51 -14.22
C LEU A 35 -5.81 4.92 -14.61
N ASN A 36 -6.86 5.47 -13.98
CA ASN A 36 -7.37 6.79 -14.31
C ASN A 36 -7.47 7.70 -13.08
N PRO A 37 -6.40 8.47 -12.76
CA PRO A 37 -6.40 9.42 -11.65
C PRO A 37 -7.52 10.48 -11.74
N ALA A 38 -8.01 10.79 -12.94
CA ALA A 38 -9.07 11.77 -13.13
C ALA A 38 -10.42 11.36 -12.52
N LEU A 39 -10.61 10.08 -12.22
CA LEU A 39 -11.80 9.56 -11.53
C LEU A 39 -11.71 9.69 -9.99
N ALA A 40 -10.54 10.02 -9.45
CA ALA A 40 -10.24 10.08 -8.02
C ALA A 40 -10.28 11.54 -7.52
N LYS A 41 -11.47 12.19 -7.58
CA LYS A 41 -11.66 13.63 -7.31
C LYS A 41 -12.64 13.92 -6.16
N ALA A 42 -12.96 12.94 -5.34
CA ALA A 42 -13.84 13.18 -4.20
C ALA A 42 -13.15 14.11 -3.18
N LYS A 43 -13.90 15.07 -2.65
CA LYS A 43 -13.49 15.83 -1.48
C LYS A 43 -13.55 14.91 -0.25
N ALA A 44 -12.49 14.88 0.54
CA ALA A 44 -12.47 14.12 1.78
C ALA A 44 -13.36 14.77 2.85
N PRO A 45 -13.86 14.00 3.84
CA PRO A 45 -14.38 14.56 5.08
C PRO A 45 -13.34 15.44 5.78
N ASP A 46 -13.79 16.39 6.60
CA ASP A 46 -12.88 17.28 7.33
C ASP A 46 -11.99 16.51 8.32
N LEU A 47 -12.54 15.43 8.90
CA LEU A 47 -11.80 14.45 9.70
C LEU A 47 -12.19 13.05 9.24
N TYR A 48 -11.20 12.17 9.04
CA TYR A 48 -11.47 10.77 8.74
C TYR A 48 -10.35 9.85 9.26
N ARG A 49 -10.69 8.56 9.43
CA ARG A 49 -9.75 7.54 9.86
C ARG A 49 -9.63 6.45 8.82
N VAL A 50 -8.41 5.98 8.66
CA VAL A 50 -8.06 4.88 7.75
C VAL A 50 -7.42 3.77 8.56
N LYS A 51 -7.98 2.56 8.43
CA LYS A 51 -7.37 1.34 8.93
C LYS A 51 -6.49 0.74 7.85
N PHE A 52 -5.23 0.53 8.18
CA PHE A 52 -4.29 -0.27 7.41
C PHE A 52 -4.16 -1.66 8.02
N THR A 53 -4.36 -2.69 7.20
CA THR A 53 -4.04 -4.08 7.55
C THR A 53 -2.77 -4.46 6.81
N THR A 54 -1.74 -4.85 7.55
CA THR A 54 -0.41 -5.16 7.00
C THR A 54 0.01 -6.60 7.27
N THR A 55 1.20 -6.98 6.82
CA THR A 55 1.83 -8.27 7.13
C THR A 55 2.23 -8.39 8.61
N LYS A 56 2.39 -7.26 9.34
CA LYS A 56 2.78 -7.22 10.77
C LYS A 56 1.63 -6.95 11.72
N GLY A 57 0.46 -6.59 11.22
CA GLY A 57 -0.70 -6.23 12.02
C GLY A 57 -1.40 -4.99 11.47
N ASP A 58 -2.31 -4.44 12.28
CA ASP A 58 -3.13 -3.30 11.91
C ASP A 58 -2.61 -2.01 12.56
N PHE A 59 -2.77 -0.89 11.86
CA PHE A 59 -2.61 0.45 12.45
C PHE A 59 -3.66 1.41 11.90
N LEU A 60 -3.99 2.44 12.68
CA LEU A 60 -4.96 3.46 12.31
C LEU A 60 -4.27 4.80 12.06
N VAL A 61 -4.70 5.47 10.99
CA VAL A 61 -4.28 6.84 10.66
C VAL A 61 -5.50 7.75 10.74
N GLU A 62 -5.39 8.82 11.52
CA GLU A 62 -6.36 9.92 11.52
C GLU A 62 -5.84 11.05 10.65
N VAL A 63 -6.68 11.53 9.74
CA VAL A 63 -6.36 12.58 8.78
C VAL A 63 -7.28 13.77 9.00
N SER A 64 -6.68 14.96 9.12
CA SER A 64 -7.38 16.23 9.18
C SER A 64 -7.23 16.97 7.86
N ARG A 65 -8.33 17.21 7.17
CA ARG A 65 -8.34 17.91 5.90
C ARG A 65 -7.87 19.38 6.04
N ASP A 66 -8.13 20.00 7.20
CA ASP A 66 -7.66 21.37 7.45
C ASP A 66 -6.14 21.49 7.49
N SER A 67 -5.43 20.44 7.92
CA SER A 67 -3.96 20.44 7.99
C SER A 67 -3.31 20.53 6.62
N ALA A 68 -3.83 19.77 5.64
CA ALA A 68 -3.28 19.70 4.29
C ALA A 68 -4.36 19.25 3.30
N PRO A 69 -5.24 20.16 2.82
CA PRO A 69 -6.45 19.80 2.07
C PRO A 69 -6.18 19.03 0.77
N PHE A 70 -5.16 19.40 -0.01
CA PHE A 70 -4.84 18.69 -1.26
C PHE A 70 -4.31 17.28 -0.98
N GLY A 71 -3.43 17.16 0.01
CA GLY A 71 -2.90 15.86 0.45
C GLY A 71 -3.98 14.97 1.03
N ALA A 72 -4.85 15.50 1.91
CA ALA A 72 -5.94 14.75 2.51
C ALA A 72 -6.93 14.23 1.46
N ASP A 73 -7.34 15.07 0.50
CA ASP A 73 -8.22 14.67 -0.60
C ASP A 73 -7.56 13.58 -1.48
N ARG A 74 -6.27 13.73 -1.80
CA ARG A 74 -5.51 12.72 -2.54
C ARG A 74 -5.46 11.39 -1.80
N PHE A 75 -5.08 11.39 -0.53
CA PHE A 75 -4.98 10.19 0.29
C PHE A 75 -6.33 9.47 0.44
N TYR A 76 -7.41 10.23 0.72
CA TYR A 76 -8.77 9.70 0.78
C TYR A 76 -9.17 8.95 -0.49
N ASN A 77 -8.91 9.56 -1.65
CA ASN A 77 -9.21 8.96 -2.94
C ASN A 77 -8.39 7.69 -3.20
N LEU A 78 -7.10 7.70 -2.89
CA LEU A 78 -6.22 6.52 -3.02
C LEU A 78 -6.74 5.35 -2.20
N VAL A 79 -7.16 5.61 -0.94
CA VAL A 79 -7.76 4.57 -0.08
C VAL A 79 -9.04 4.02 -0.71
N ARG A 80 -9.95 4.89 -1.16
CA ARG A 80 -11.26 4.49 -1.69
C ARG A 80 -11.21 3.67 -2.97
N ILE A 81 -10.18 3.85 -3.79
CA ILE A 81 -10.01 3.06 -5.03
C ILE A 81 -9.20 1.78 -4.80
N GLY A 82 -8.76 1.50 -3.55
CA GLY A 82 -7.96 0.32 -3.22
C GLY A 82 -6.50 0.41 -3.66
N PHE A 83 -5.96 1.62 -3.85
CA PHE A 83 -4.61 1.86 -4.35
C PHE A 83 -3.53 1.18 -3.51
N PHE A 84 -3.70 1.15 -2.18
CA PHE A 84 -2.70 0.63 -1.26
C PHE A 84 -2.69 -0.91 -1.14
N THR A 85 -3.58 -1.62 -1.82
CA THR A 85 -3.60 -3.09 -1.80
C THR A 85 -2.30 -3.64 -2.37
N ASN A 86 -1.63 -4.50 -1.58
CA ASN A 86 -0.37 -5.14 -1.94
C ASN A 86 0.82 -4.18 -2.16
N VAL A 87 0.75 -2.95 -1.60
CA VAL A 87 1.84 -1.96 -1.62
C VAL A 87 2.88 -2.32 -0.57
N SER A 88 4.16 -2.35 -0.95
CA SER A 88 5.27 -2.62 -0.04
C SER A 88 5.74 -1.36 0.69
N PHE A 89 6.22 -1.55 1.93
CA PHE A 89 7.01 -0.55 2.65
C PHE A 89 8.45 -0.67 2.15
N TYR A 90 8.75 -0.03 1.02
CA TYR A 90 9.98 -0.29 0.27
C TYR A 90 11.23 0.44 0.80
N ARG A 91 11.04 1.41 1.71
CA ARG A 91 12.12 2.14 2.38
C ARG A 91 11.78 2.25 3.87
N VAL A 92 12.55 1.57 4.70
CA VAL A 92 12.37 1.57 6.16
C VAL A 92 13.70 1.90 6.81
N ILE A 93 13.87 3.16 7.21
CA ILE A 93 15.03 3.63 7.96
C ILE A 93 14.68 3.54 9.44
N GLY A 94 15.22 2.52 10.11
CA GLY A 94 14.90 2.24 11.50
C GLY A 94 15.07 3.46 12.40
N GLY A 95 14.06 3.78 13.18
CA GLY A 95 14.04 4.93 14.07
C GLY A 95 13.83 6.29 13.39
N VAL A 96 13.83 6.38 12.04
CA VAL A 96 13.73 7.65 11.31
C VAL A 96 12.40 7.79 10.58
N LEU A 97 12.16 6.97 9.57
CA LEU A 97 10.93 7.01 8.77
C LEU A 97 10.67 5.71 8.02
N ILE A 98 9.42 5.54 7.58
CA ILE A 98 8.97 4.46 6.70
C ILE A 98 8.27 5.07 5.50
N GLN A 99 8.73 4.75 4.28
CA GLN A 99 8.13 5.24 3.03
C GLN A 99 7.46 4.12 2.26
N PHE A 100 6.28 4.44 1.69
CA PHE A 100 5.42 3.53 0.94
C PHE A 100 4.60 4.30 -0.11
N GLY A 101 3.70 3.63 -0.84
CA GLY A 101 2.80 4.28 -1.81
C GLY A 101 3.28 4.19 -3.26
N ALA A 102 4.31 3.38 -3.52
CA ALA A 102 4.61 2.93 -4.87
C ALA A 102 3.68 1.76 -5.22
N PRO A 103 2.85 1.87 -6.28
CA PRO A 103 1.88 0.82 -6.60
C PRO A 103 2.57 -0.44 -7.13
N PRO A 104 1.97 -1.64 -6.92
CA PRO A 104 2.54 -2.89 -7.41
C PRO A 104 2.73 -2.96 -8.92
N SER A 105 1.87 -2.26 -9.67
CA SER A 105 1.84 -2.27 -11.14
C SER A 105 2.56 -1.06 -11.74
N PRO A 106 3.55 -1.25 -12.63
CA PRO A 106 4.20 -0.17 -13.37
C PRO A 106 3.22 0.69 -14.19
N ALA A 107 2.18 0.10 -14.75
CA ALA A 107 1.16 0.85 -15.48
C ALA A 107 0.40 1.84 -14.59
N VAL A 108 0.09 1.43 -13.34
CA VAL A 108 -0.50 2.31 -12.33
C VAL A 108 0.50 3.38 -11.92
N ALA A 109 1.76 3.02 -11.67
CA ALA A 109 2.82 3.97 -11.34
C ALA A 109 2.94 5.08 -12.39
N LYS A 110 2.98 4.70 -13.67
CA LYS A 110 3.04 5.64 -14.81
C LYS A 110 1.82 6.57 -14.86
N ALA A 111 0.61 6.04 -14.66
CA ALA A 111 -0.61 6.84 -14.68
C ALA A 111 -0.62 7.90 -13.57
N TRP A 112 -0.21 7.54 -12.35
CA TRP A 112 -0.20 8.44 -11.21
C TRP A 112 0.99 9.39 -11.18
N ALA A 113 2.12 9.06 -11.78
CA ALA A 113 3.25 9.96 -11.95
C ALA A 113 2.88 11.22 -12.76
N ALA A 114 1.92 11.09 -13.68
CA ALA A 114 1.41 12.20 -14.49
C ALA A 114 0.31 13.04 -13.80
N ALA A 115 -0.01 12.75 -12.53
CA ALA A 115 -1.10 13.38 -11.79
C ALA A 115 -0.62 13.97 -10.44
N PRO A 116 0.34 14.91 -10.43
CA PRO A 116 0.77 15.56 -9.20
C PRO A 116 -0.34 16.43 -8.60
N ILE A 117 -0.19 16.77 -7.32
CA ILE A 117 -1.02 17.72 -6.62
C ILE A 117 -0.20 18.95 -6.18
N HIS A 118 -0.89 20.08 -6.02
CA HIS A 118 -0.29 21.28 -5.44
C HIS A 118 0.17 21.03 -4.01
N ASP A 119 1.20 21.77 -3.58
CA ASP A 119 1.65 21.71 -2.22
C ASP A 119 0.65 22.36 -1.28
N ASP A 120 0.49 21.76 -0.10
CA ASP A 120 -0.22 22.36 1.02
C ASP A 120 0.77 23.17 1.88
N PRO A 121 0.31 24.26 2.52
CA PRO A 121 1.12 24.91 3.54
C PRO A 121 1.36 23.99 4.73
N VAL A 122 2.56 24.04 5.31
CA VAL A 122 2.89 23.25 6.51
C VAL A 122 2.19 23.89 7.72
N LYS A 123 1.13 23.26 8.21
CA LYS A 123 0.33 23.70 9.37
C LYS A 123 0.58 22.84 10.62
N SER A 124 1.22 21.70 10.47
CA SER A 124 1.56 20.78 11.56
C SER A 124 2.99 20.26 11.39
N HIS A 125 3.53 19.64 12.45
CA HIS A 125 4.94 19.26 12.49
C HIS A 125 5.16 17.80 12.10
N ASN A 126 6.31 17.52 11.48
CA ASN A 126 6.78 16.18 11.17
C ASN A 126 7.36 15.52 12.44
N VAL A 127 6.48 15.23 13.40
CA VAL A 127 6.82 14.52 14.65
C VAL A 127 6.58 13.02 14.53
N ALA A 128 7.05 12.25 15.50
CA ALA A 128 6.82 10.81 15.54
C ALA A 128 5.34 10.44 15.36
N GLY A 129 5.06 9.52 14.43
CA GLY A 129 3.73 9.08 14.05
C GLY A 129 3.04 9.96 13.00
N SER A 130 3.52 11.14 12.64
CA SER A 130 2.93 11.94 11.56
C SER A 130 3.11 11.27 10.20
N ILE A 131 2.10 11.42 9.32
CA ILE A 131 2.12 10.90 7.95
C ILE A 131 2.11 12.06 6.96
N THR A 132 3.00 11.98 5.97
CA THR A 132 3.29 13.08 5.05
C THR A 132 3.53 12.55 3.64
N PHE A 133 3.13 13.31 2.61
CA PHE A 133 3.50 12.97 1.23
C PHE A 133 4.98 13.22 0.97
N ALA A 134 5.64 12.26 0.34
CA ALA A 134 6.96 12.45 -0.24
C ALA A 134 6.87 13.33 -1.51
N MET A 135 7.90 14.14 -1.73
CA MET A 135 8.03 14.99 -2.92
C MET A 135 9.49 15.07 -3.36
N GLY A 136 9.71 15.26 -4.66
CA GLY A 136 11.04 15.49 -5.24
C GLY A 136 11.31 16.97 -5.55
N GLY A 137 10.40 17.88 -5.12
CA GLY A 137 10.44 19.32 -5.35
C GLY A 137 9.03 19.91 -5.25
N PRO A 138 8.85 21.21 -5.47
CA PRO A 138 7.55 21.86 -5.37
C PRO A 138 6.52 21.26 -6.34
N ASN A 139 5.30 21.02 -5.85
CA ASN A 139 4.16 20.49 -6.62
C ASN A 139 4.43 19.15 -7.34
N THR A 140 5.24 18.28 -6.72
CA THR A 140 5.55 16.94 -7.28
C THR A 140 4.95 15.79 -6.50
N ARG A 141 4.14 16.07 -5.47
CA ARG A 141 3.47 15.03 -4.66
C ARG A 141 2.49 14.24 -5.52
N THR A 142 2.58 12.90 -5.49
CA THR A 142 1.68 12.01 -6.24
C THR A 142 0.97 11.00 -5.35
N THR A 143 1.63 9.88 -5.01
CA THR A 143 1.05 8.77 -4.26
C THR A 143 1.93 8.26 -3.12
N GLN A 144 3.20 8.64 -3.11
CA GLN A 144 4.13 8.15 -2.10
C GLN A 144 4.02 8.97 -0.82
N LEU A 145 4.03 8.26 0.31
CA LEU A 145 3.93 8.83 1.65
C LEU A 145 5.04 8.25 2.53
N PHE A 146 5.32 8.96 3.62
CA PHE A 146 6.13 8.43 4.70
C PHE A 146 5.47 8.66 6.06
N ILE A 147 5.79 7.78 7.01
CA ILE A 147 5.44 7.91 8.43
C ILE A 147 6.73 8.20 9.18
N ASN A 148 6.74 9.27 9.97
CA ASN A 148 7.87 9.62 10.82
C ASN A 148 7.93 8.67 12.04
N LEU A 149 9.11 8.12 12.36
CA LEU A 149 9.33 7.27 13.54
C LEU A 149 9.96 8.04 14.70
N GLN A 150 10.46 9.24 14.44
CA GLN A 150 10.99 10.22 15.38
C GLN A 150 10.53 11.62 14.95
N ASP A 151 10.91 12.62 15.73
CA ASP A 151 10.69 14.03 15.38
C ASP A 151 11.69 14.44 14.29
N ASN A 152 11.17 14.69 13.10
CA ASN A 152 11.91 15.09 11.90
C ASN A 152 11.49 16.53 11.48
N THR A 153 11.46 17.46 12.44
CA THR A 153 10.94 18.83 12.26
C THR A 153 11.70 19.64 11.20
N GLN A 154 12.90 19.22 10.82
CA GLN A 154 13.62 19.79 9.67
C GLN A 154 12.82 19.67 8.36
N TYR A 155 11.93 18.71 8.23
CA TYR A 155 11.06 18.55 7.06
C TYR A 155 9.99 19.63 6.94
N ASP A 156 9.64 20.30 8.05
CA ASP A 156 8.65 21.39 8.03
C ASP A 156 9.16 22.57 7.18
N THR A 157 10.43 22.97 7.35
CA THR A 157 11.05 24.03 6.58
C THR A 157 11.32 23.66 5.13
N MET A 158 11.29 22.37 4.80
CA MET A 158 11.42 21.85 3.44
C MET A 158 10.07 21.75 2.71
N GLY A 159 8.96 22.10 3.37
CA GLY A 159 7.63 22.11 2.77
C GLY A 159 6.88 20.78 2.83
N PHE A 160 7.36 19.81 3.61
CA PHE A 160 6.65 18.54 3.82
C PHE A 160 5.47 18.76 4.80
N ALA A 161 4.27 18.90 4.27
CA ALA A 161 3.05 19.14 5.05
C ALA A 161 2.40 17.82 5.51
N PRO A 162 2.38 17.52 6.84
CA PRO A 162 1.68 16.34 7.35
C PRO A 162 0.17 16.43 7.11
N ILE A 163 -0.41 15.31 6.66
CA ILE A 163 -1.86 15.19 6.44
C ILE A 163 -2.60 14.64 7.66
N GLY A 164 -1.87 14.02 8.59
CA GLY A 164 -2.43 13.35 9.75
C GLY A 164 -1.38 12.60 10.56
N LYS A 165 -1.85 11.67 11.39
CA LYS A 165 -0.98 10.89 12.28
C LYS A 165 -1.50 9.47 12.52
N VAL A 166 -0.61 8.56 12.86
CA VAL A 166 -0.93 7.24 13.40
C VAL A 166 -1.49 7.43 14.81
N THR A 167 -2.72 7.00 15.05
CA THR A 167 -3.41 7.10 16.36
C THR A 167 -3.39 5.79 17.12
N GLU A 168 -3.27 4.66 16.42
CA GLU A 168 -3.21 3.32 17.01
C GLU A 168 -2.24 2.46 16.20
N GLY A 169 -1.53 1.53 16.86
CA GLY A 169 -0.61 0.59 16.21
C GLY A 169 0.71 1.20 15.74
N LEU A 170 1.20 2.26 16.38
CA LEU A 170 2.52 2.81 16.06
C LEU A 170 3.65 1.80 16.34
N ASP A 171 3.46 0.88 17.27
CA ASP A 171 4.35 -0.25 17.54
C ASP A 171 4.39 -1.24 16.36
N VAL A 172 3.25 -1.51 15.71
CA VAL A 172 3.18 -2.28 14.46
C VAL A 172 3.99 -1.60 13.37
N VAL A 173 3.82 -0.27 13.21
CA VAL A 173 4.59 0.51 12.23
C VAL A 173 6.09 0.41 12.52
N LYS A 174 6.52 0.54 13.78
CA LYS A 174 7.92 0.41 14.20
C LYS A 174 8.50 -1.00 14.02
N SER A 175 7.65 -2.04 13.94
CA SER A 175 8.06 -3.44 13.76
C SER A 175 8.25 -3.86 12.30
N LEU A 176 7.95 -2.98 11.33
CA LEU A 176 8.15 -3.24 9.91
C LEU A 176 9.64 -3.49 9.61
N TYR A 177 9.90 -4.43 8.70
CA TYR A 177 11.25 -4.89 8.40
C TYR A 177 12.15 -3.74 7.90
N SER A 178 13.21 -3.45 8.64
CA SER A 178 14.14 -2.35 8.38
C SER A 178 15.52 -2.81 7.90
N GLY A 179 15.72 -4.12 7.69
CA GLY A 179 17.04 -4.67 7.38
C GLY A 179 17.63 -4.24 6.04
N TYR A 180 16.82 -3.72 5.13
CA TYR A 180 17.31 -3.14 3.87
C TYR A 180 17.67 -1.66 3.98
N GLY A 181 17.13 -0.94 4.97
CA GLY A 181 17.46 0.46 5.27
C GLY A 181 17.03 1.45 4.20
N ASP A 182 17.93 2.38 3.85
CA ASP A 182 17.69 3.46 2.89
C ASP A 182 17.81 2.98 1.43
N MET A 183 17.25 3.75 0.51
CA MET A 183 17.29 3.50 -0.93
C MET A 183 18.73 3.53 -1.48
N ALA A 184 18.98 2.77 -2.55
CA ALA A 184 20.28 2.73 -3.22
C ALA A 184 20.75 4.12 -3.70
N GLU A 185 19.83 4.95 -4.21
CA GLU A 185 20.12 6.33 -4.66
C GLU A 185 20.55 7.26 -3.53
N MET A 186 20.27 6.89 -2.27
CA MET A 186 20.69 7.63 -1.08
C MET A 186 21.94 6.99 -0.40
N GLY A 187 22.61 6.07 -1.10
CA GLY A 187 23.78 5.36 -0.59
C GLY A 187 23.45 4.19 0.34
N GLY A 188 22.17 3.78 0.42
CA GLY A 188 21.72 2.62 1.20
C GLY A 188 21.79 1.30 0.42
N HIS A 189 21.31 0.23 1.05
CA HIS A 189 21.25 -1.12 0.48
C HIS A 189 19.81 -1.53 0.10
N GLY A 190 18.85 -0.65 0.29
CA GLY A 190 17.45 -0.87 -0.03
C GLY A 190 17.13 -0.78 -1.53
N PRO A 191 15.84 -0.91 -1.87
CA PRO A 191 15.37 -0.85 -3.26
C PRO A 191 15.73 0.47 -3.95
N SER A 192 16.11 0.38 -5.23
CA SER A 192 16.23 1.54 -6.08
C SER A 192 14.85 2.14 -6.37
N GLN A 193 14.66 3.41 -6.08
CA GLN A 193 13.39 4.12 -6.34
C GLN A 193 13.04 4.13 -7.83
N THR A 194 14.04 4.25 -8.69
CA THR A 194 13.88 4.19 -10.14
C THR A 194 13.32 2.83 -10.57
N ARG A 195 13.88 1.73 -10.04
CA ARG A 195 13.39 0.38 -10.34
C ARG A 195 12.04 0.08 -9.71
N VAL A 196 11.78 0.59 -8.51
CA VAL A 196 10.44 0.50 -7.89
C VAL A 196 9.37 1.09 -8.80
N ALA A 197 9.64 2.24 -9.42
CA ALA A 197 8.71 2.88 -10.36
C ALA A 197 8.58 2.13 -11.69
N ALA A 198 9.69 1.60 -12.22
CA ALA A 198 9.74 0.95 -13.54
C ALA A 198 9.27 -0.51 -13.53
N ASP A 199 9.69 -1.28 -12.52
CA ASP A 199 9.52 -2.74 -12.45
C ASP A 199 8.42 -3.14 -11.43
N GLY A 200 8.09 -2.25 -10.50
CA GLY A 200 7.04 -2.44 -9.50
C GLY A 200 7.30 -3.58 -8.51
N LYS A 201 6.23 -4.24 -8.08
CA LYS A 201 6.29 -5.31 -7.08
C LYS A 201 7.10 -6.55 -7.49
N PRO A 202 7.11 -7.01 -8.77
CA PRO A 202 7.97 -8.12 -9.18
C PRO A 202 9.46 -7.92 -8.85
N TYR A 203 9.97 -6.69 -8.98
CA TYR A 203 11.32 -6.35 -8.55
C TYR A 203 11.49 -6.49 -7.04
N LEU A 204 10.56 -5.92 -6.27
CA LEU A 204 10.62 -5.96 -4.81
C LEU A 204 10.53 -7.40 -4.27
N ASP A 205 9.61 -8.22 -4.80
CA ASP A 205 9.42 -9.59 -4.33
C ASP A 205 10.64 -10.48 -4.65
N LYS A 206 11.32 -10.22 -5.76
CA LYS A 206 12.50 -10.98 -6.17
C LYS A 206 13.74 -10.59 -5.37
N ASP A 207 14.04 -9.29 -5.32
CA ASP A 207 15.33 -8.80 -4.83
C ASP A 207 15.25 -8.41 -3.34
N PHE A 208 14.04 -8.17 -2.79
CA PHE A 208 13.78 -7.73 -1.41
C PHE A 208 12.62 -8.50 -0.75
N PRO A 209 12.68 -9.84 -0.66
CA PRO A 209 11.56 -10.70 -0.25
C PRO A 209 11.10 -10.52 1.20
N LEU A 210 11.90 -9.86 2.05
CA LEU A 210 11.56 -9.62 3.46
C LEU A 210 10.77 -8.34 3.70
N LEU A 211 10.50 -7.53 2.65
CA LEU A 211 9.71 -6.32 2.79
C LEU A 211 8.28 -6.63 3.25
N ASP A 212 7.85 -5.91 4.28
CA ASP A 212 6.45 -5.92 4.69
C ASP A 212 5.57 -5.17 3.69
N SER A 213 4.28 -5.52 3.67
CA SER A 213 3.33 -4.93 2.73
C SER A 213 1.97 -4.67 3.36
N ILE A 214 1.23 -3.76 2.73
CA ILE A 214 -0.16 -3.44 3.04
C ILE A 214 -1.06 -4.46 2.35
N LYS A 215 -1.87 -5.18 3.12
CA LYS A 215 -2.91 -6.08 2.59
C LYS A 215 -4.13 -5.31 2.13
N SER A 216 -4.55 -4.31 2.94
CA SER A 216 -5.67 -3.41 2.62
C SER A 216 -5.57 -2.10 3.39
N ALA A 217 -6.22 -1.06 2.85
CA ALA A 217 -6.47 0.20 3.52
C ALA A 217 -7.94 0.58 3.33
N THR A 218 -8.64 0.92 4.42
CA THR A 218 -10.08 1.17 4.40
C THR A 218 -10.42 2.39 5.25
N VAL A 219 -11.28 3.27 4.74
CA VAL A 219 -11.87 4.36 5.54
C VAL A 219 -12.86 3.75 6.53
N ILE A 220 -12.66 4.00 7.83
CA ILE A 220 -13.49 3.46 8.91
C ILE A 220 -14.25 4.54 9.69
N PHE A 221 -13.91 5.82 9.46
CA PHE A 221 -14.58 6.97 10.07
C PHE A 221 -14.49 8.18 9.10
N PRO A 222 -15.58 8.96 8.91
CA PRO A 222 -16.92 8.59 9.32
C PRO A 222 -17.29 7.20 8.79
N GLU A 223 -18.16 6.48 9.51
CA GLU A 223 -18.58 5.14 9.08
C GLU A 223 -19.10 5.20 7.64
N PRO A 224 -18.63 4.31 6.75
CA PRO A 224 -19.12 4.30 5.37
C PRO A 224 -20.65 4.17 5.39
N ALA A 225 -21.35 5.04 4.67
CA ALA A 225 -22.80 4.93 4.56
C ALA A 225 -23.15 3.50 4.13
N ALA A 226 -23.98 2.83 4.92
CA ALA A 226 -24.48 1.51 4.58
C ALA A 226 -25.04 1.55 3.13
N PRO A 227 -24.77 0.55 2.29
CA PRO A 227 -25.33 0.52 0.95
C PRO A 227 -26.85 0.68 1.09
N ALA A 228 -27.40 1.71 0.43
CA ALA A 228 -28.82 2.01 0.51
C ALA A 228 -29.58 0.69 0.23
N ALA A 229 -30.24 0.17 1.26
CA ALA A 229 -31.10 -1.01 1.11
C ALA A 229 -32.05 -0.69 -0.03
N ALA A 230 -32.03 -1.51 -1.10
CA ALA A 230 -32.87 -1.32 -2.26
C ALA A 230 -34.30 -1.09 -1.74
N ALA A 231 -34.80 0.12 -1.92
CA ALA A 231 -36.12 0.51 -1.45
C ALA A 231 -37.14 -0.51 -1.98
N LYS A 232 -37.66 -1.35 -1.08
CA LYS A 232 -38.77 -2.24 -1.40
C LYS A 232 -39.89 -1.34 -1.92
N LYS A 233 -40.16 -1.46 -3.24
CA LYS A 233 -41.26 -0.78 -3.91
C LYS A 233 -42.55 -1.08 -3.11
N ALA A 234 -43.12 -0.07 -2.51
CA ALA A 234 -44.39 -0.21 -1.78
C ALA A 234 -45.45 -0.80 -2.76
N PRO A 235 -46.27 -1.74 -2.29
CA PRO A 235 -47.34 -2.26 -3.13
C PRO A 235 -48.31 -1.12 -3.50
N ALA A 236 -48.68 -1.07 -4.77
CA ALA A 236 -49.64 -0.11 -5.30
C ALA A 236 -51.02 -0.23 -4.57
N PRO A 237 -51.69 0.88 -4.25
CA PRO A 237 -53.00 0.82 -3.63
C PRO A 237 -54.03 0.12 -4.54
N ALA A 238 -54.78 -0.79 -3.95
CA ALA A 238 -55.82 -1.54 -4.65
C ALA A 238 -56.88 -0.59 -5.18
N ALA A 239 -57.30 -0.76 -6.45
CA ALA A 239 -58.37 -0.01 -7.07
C ALA A 239 -59.69 -0.26 -6.38
N PRO A 240 -60.59 0.75 -6.24
CA PRO A 240 -61.89 0.57 -5.63
C PRO A 240 -62.77 -0.32 -6.51
N LYS A 241 -63.36 -1.35 -5.89
CA LYS A 241 -64.39 -2.18 -6.51
C LYS A 241 -65.69 -1.36 -6.67
N LYS A 242 -66.19 -1.29 -7.91
CA LYS A 242 -67.54 -0.84 -8.20
C LYS A 242 -68.58 -1.92 -7.83
#